data_dd5ae9184410130644778de36de8c441
#
_entry.id   dd5ae9184410130644778de36de8c441
#
_cell.length_a   1.000
_cell.length_b   1.000
_cell.length_c   1.000
_cell.angle_alpha   90.00
_cell.angle_beta   90.00
_cell.angle_gamma   90.00
#
_symmetry.space_group_name_H-M   'P 1'
#
loop_
_entity.id
_entity.type
_entity.pdbx_description
1 polymer ?
#
loop_
_entity_poly.entity_id
_entity_poly.type
_entity_poly.pdbx_seq_one_letter_code
_entity_poly.pdbx_strand_id
1 'polypeptide(L)'
;LILTGCSNSEGETMEQQLELPTTDVKTLKLDNRNGNIHISTNLKSDKIEASITAKAKGISMDKLKLDLSAKNGIATLNTSFDGQFFSNSETWVDVKLSLPKNIKVEFKKTHRDGDIRVSNLDSDINILNVNGNIDISNVNGTVSVTNRDGNVDIVHTKSDINLDNNNGKVAIKDIKGSIRAKIGDGSADINNIEKNVTILGAKSDKIKVHNVTGKITFNK
;
A
#
# COMPACT_ATOMS: atom_id res chain seq x y z
N LEU A 1 -2.78 19.08 18.77
CA LEU A 1 -1.89 18.07 19.34
C LEU A 1 -2.59 17.45 20.56
N ILE A 2 -3.07 16.23 20.45
CA ILE A 2 -3.60 15.50 21.61
C ILE A 2 -2.57 14.41 21.90
N LEU A 3 -1.80 14.62 22.98
CA LEU A 3 -0.89 13.63 23.55
C LEU A 3 -1.66 12.89 24.65
N THR A 4 -2.07 11.66 24.44
CA THR A 4 -2.49 10.76 25.50
C THR A 4 -1.39 9.71 25.69
N GLY A 5 -0.48 9.98 26.63
CA GLY A 5 0.54 9.03 27.03
C GLY A 5 0.06 8.21 28.23
N CYS A 6 -0.11 6.90 28.07
CA CYS A 6 -0.16 5.94 29.18
C CYS A 6 1.11 5.10 29.13
N SER A 7 2.00 5.24 30.09
CA SER A 7 3.15 4.37 30.23
C SER A 7 2.77 3.18 31.13
N ASN A 8 2.65 2.02 30.53
CA ASN A 8 2.57 0.74 31.22
C ASN A 8 3.62 -0.22 30.63
N SER A 9 3.94 -1.31 31.30
CA SER A 9 4.81 -2.39 30.85
C SER A 9 4.49 -2.98 29.46
N GLU A 10 3.41 -2.52 28.81
CA GLU A 10 2.91 -2.92 27.49
C GLU A 10 3.45 -2.07 26.33
N GLY A 11 4.20 -1.00 26.57
CA GLY A 11 4.72 -0.05 25.57
C GLY A 11 3.99 1.30 25.54
N GLU A 12 4.53 2.24 24.79
CA GLU A 12 3.96 3.57 24.59
C GLU A 12 3.07 3.61 23.36
N THR A 13 1.97 4.36 23.41
CA THR A 13 1.07 4.60 22.26
C THR A 13 0.87 6.10 22.06
N MET A 14 0.88 6.54 20.79
CA MET A 14 0.64 7.93 20.40
C MET A 14 -0.34 7.99 19.22
N GLU A 15 -1.23 8.97 19.24
CA GLU A 15 -2.10 9.30 18.12
C GLU A 15 -1.82 10.72 17.63
N GLN A 16 -1.74 10.90 16.32
CA GLN A 16 -1.51 12.21 15.70
C GLN A 16 -2.27 12.35 14.38
N GLN A 17 -2.77 13.57 14.15
CA GLN A 17 -3.35 13.98 12.86
C GLN A 17 -2.37 14.94 12.18
N LEU A 18 -2.14 14.72 10.89
CA LEU A 18 -1.35 15.60 10.03
C LEU A 18 -2.18 16.01 8.83
N GLU A 19 -2.05 17.26 8.40
CA GLU A 19 -2.71 17.78 7.22
C GLU A 19 -1.73 18.56 6.35
N LEU A 20 -1.89 18.47 5.03
CA LEU A 20 -1.11 19.22 4.06
C LEU A 20 -1.99 19.68 2.89
N PRO A 21 -2.15 20.98 2.65
CA PRO A 21 -2.79 21.50 1.44
C PRO A 21 -2.06 21.03 0.17
N THR A 22 -2.81 20.73 -0.90
CA THR A 22 -2.25 20.10 -2.11
C THR A 22 -2.18 21.01 -3.31
N THR A 23 -2.12 22.36 -3.14
CA THR A 23 -2.17 23.35 -4.23
C THR A 23 -1.21 22.97 -5.33
N ASP A 24 -0.12 22.44 -5.31
CA ASP A 24 0.76 22.02 -6.40
C ASP A 24 1.25 20.57 -6.27
N VAL A 25 0.66 19.81 -5.36
CA VAL A 25 1.08 18.44 -5.10
C VAL A 25 0.43 17.50 -6.13
N LYS A 26 1.24 16.64 -6.75
CA LYS A 26 0.81 15.61 -7.70
C LYS A 26 1.13 14.19 -7.23
N THR A 27 2.10 14.06 -6.33
CA THR A 27 2.56 12.77 -5.85
C THR A 27 2.74 12.81 -4.34
N LEU A 28 2.25 11.78 -3.66
CA LEU A 28 2.57 11.49 -2.27
C LEU A 28 3.56 10.32 -2.21
N LYS A 29 4.71 10.54 -1.58
CA LYS A 29 5.66 9.49 -1.23
C LYS A 29 5.47 9.09 0.22
N LEU A 30 5.20 7.80 0.44
CA LEU A 30 5.00 7.22 1.76
C LEU A 30 6.25 6.46 2.21
N ASP A 31 6.80 6.80 3.35
CA ASP A 31 7.89 6.11 4.02
C ASP A 31 7.39 5.61 5.38
N ASN A 32 6.81 4.42 5.39
CA ASN A 32 6.39 3.69 6.59
C ASN A 32 6.98 2.27 6.55
N ARG A 33 7.58 1.85 7.64
CA ARG A 33 8.27 0.56 7.69
C ARG A 33 7.37 -0.57 8.18
N ASN A 34 6.70 -0.39 9.29
CA ASN A 34 5.86 -1.40 9.92
C ASN A 34 4.55 -0.77 10.41
N GLY A 35 3.44 -1.43 10.21
CA GLY A 35 2.11 -1.00 10.60
C GLY A 35 1.10 -1.15 9.46
N ASN A 36 -0.17 -1.10 9.76
CA ASN A 36 -1.20 -1.18 8.73
C ASN A 36 -1.34 0.17 8.01
N ILE A 37 -1.58 0.11 6.71
CA ILE A 37 -1.76 1.29 5.88
C ILE A 37 -3.13 1.22 5.21
N HIS A 38 -3.92 2.26 5.39
CA HIS A 38 -5.19 2.43 4.66
C HIS A 38 -5.16 3.73 3.85
N ILE A 39 -5.38 3.62 2.54
CA ILE A 39 -5.37 4.75 1.60
C ILE A 39 -6.71 4.84 0.90
N SER A 40 -7.29 6.05 0.89
CA SER A 40 -8.54 6.33 0.17
C SER A 40 -8.57 7.76 -0.38
N THR A 41 -9.43 8.02 -1.37
CA THR A 41 -9.69 9.37 -1.87
C THR A 41 -10.87 10.00 -1.14
N ASN A 42 -10.69 11.25 -0.70
CA ASN A 42 -11.75 12.12 -0.24
C ASN A 42 -12.05 13.18 -1.32
N LEU A 43 -13.19 13.02 -2.00
CA LEU A 43 -13.58 13.91 -3.10
C LEU A 43 -13.93 15.34 -2.67
N LYS A 44 -14.08 15.58 -1.38
CA LYS A 44 -14.48 16.87 -0.79
C LYS A 44 -13.30 17.62 -0.16
N SER A 45 -12.14 16.99 -0.08
CA SER A 45 -10.94 17.57 0.51
C SER A 45 -9.96 18.07 -0.56
N ASP A 46 -9.30 19.18 -0.29
CA ASP A 46 -8.15 19.72 -1.04
C ASP A 46 -6.84 19.49 -0.30
N LYS A 47 -6.86 18.67 0.74
CA LYS A 47 -5.73 18.36 1.61
C LYS A 47 -5.42 16.86 1.61
N ILE A 48 -4.15 16.52 1.79
CA ILE A 48 -3.73 15.23 2.29
C ILE A 48 -3.95 15.24 3.79
N GLU A 49 -4.72 14.28 4.29
CA GLU A 49 -4.99 14.08 5.71
C GLU A 49 -4.43 12.71 6.12
N ALA A 50 -3.63 12.68 7.18
CA ALA A 50 -3.03 11.47 7.71
C ALA A 50 -3.35 11.30 9.19
N SER A 51 -4.05 10.21 9.53
CA SER A 51 -4.26 9.77 10.91
C SER A 51 -3.23 8.71 11.23
N ILE A 52 -2.44 8.95 12.26
CA ILE A 52 -1.32 8.10 12.67
C ILE A 52 -1.61 7.54 14.07
N THR A 53 -1.46 6.23 14.23
CA THR A 53 -1.44 5.55 15.54
C THR A 53 -0.13 4.80 15.66
N ALA A 54 0.75 5.26 16.53
CA ALA A 54 2.07 4.67 16.74
C ALA A 54 2.14 3.91 18.06
N LYS A 55 2.81 2.76 18.05
CA LYS A 55 3.14 1.95 19.22
C LYS A 55 4.64 1.68 19.26
N ALA A 56 5.23 1.79 20.43
CA ALA A 56 6.66 1.56 20.65
C ALA A 56 6.87 0.78 21.95
N LYS A 57 7.74 -0.24 21.90
CA LYS A 57 8.17 -1.03 23.05
C LYS A 57 9.69 -1.21 22.99
N GLY A 58 10.38 -1.01 24.11
CA GLY A 58 11.85 -1.07 24.15
C GLY A 58 12.58 0.08 23.42
N ILE A 59 11.83 1.07 22.94
CA ILE A 59 12.33 2.32 22.38
C ILE A 59 11.36 3.44 22.77
N SER A 60 11.85 4.62 23.10
CA SER A 60 11.01 5.74 23.51
C SER A 60 10.25 6.35 22.30
N MET A 61 9.01 6.79 22.53
CA MET A 61 8.16 7.41 21.50
C MET A 61 8.71 8.77 21.02
N ASP A 62 9.55 9.45 21.79
CA ASP A 62 10.24 10.69 21.38
C ASP A 62 11.19 10.49 20.19
N LYS A 63 11.56 9.25 19.88
CA LYS A 63 12.34 8.88 18.69
C LYS A 63 11.51 8.76 17.42
N LEU A 64 10.18 8.79 17.53
CA LEU A 64 9.30 8.80 16.36
C LEU A 64 9.38 10.15 15.65
N LYS A 65 9.76 10.12 14.38
CA LYS A 65 9.72 11.26 13.48
C LYS A 65 8.53 11.15 12.57
N LEU A 66 7.58 12.05 12.76
CA LEU A 66 6.43 12.23 11.89
C LEU A 66 6.61 13.53 11.12
N ASP A 67 6.67 13.45 9.80
CA ASP A 67 6.73 14.60 8.92
C ASP A 67 5.81 14.39 7.71
N LEU A 68 4.94 15.37 7.48
CA LEU A 68 4.16 15.49 6.26
C LEU A 68 4.44 16.85 5.64
N SER A 69 5.27 16.86 4.63
CA SER A 69 5.75 18.08 3.97
C SER A 69 5.74 17.95 2.45
N ALA A 70 5.75 19.08 1.73
CA ALA A 70 5.81 19.09 0.27
C ALA A 70 6.94 19.96 -0.26
N LYS A 71 7.57 19.48 -1.34
CA LYS A 71 8.59 20.21 -2.11
C LYS A 71 8.49 19.84 -3.58
N ASN A 72 8.48 20.83 -4.45
CA ASN A 72 8.48 20.66 -5.91
C ASN A 72 7.38 19.70 -6.41
N GLY A 73 6.16 19.85 -5.94
CA GLY A 73 5.02 19.04 -6.36
C GLY A 73 4.97 17.62 -5.77
N ILE A 74 5.88 17.28 -4.86
CA ILE A 74 5.94 15.99 -4.19
C ILE A 74 5.72 16.19 -2.69
N ALA A 75 4.64 15.62 -2.15
CA ALA A 75 4.46 15.44 -0.73
C ALA A 75 5.22 14.21 -0.25
N THR A 76 5.71 14.24 0.98
CA THR A 76 6.31 13.07 1.64
C THR A 76 5.70 12.93 3.02
N LEU A 77 5.17 11.74 3.32
CA LEU A 77 4.84 11.32 4.66
C LEU A 77 5.94 10.37 5.15
N ASN A 78 6.63 10.77 6.21
CA ASN A 78 7.63 9.96 6.88
C ASN A 78 7.13 9.59 8.29
N THR A 79 7.22 8.30 8.63
CA THR A 79 6.80 7.76 9.93
C THR A 79 7.90 6.87 10.50
N SER A 80 9.13 7.39 10.58
CA SER A 80 10.30 6.61 10.99
C SER A 80 10.66 6.82 12.45
N PHE A 81 11.19 5.79 13.09
CA PHE A 81 11.87 5.93 14.38
C PHE A 81 13.37 6.12 14.16
N ASP A 82 13.92 7.15 14.82
CA ASP A 82 15.36 7.39 14.87
C ASP A 82 15.99 6.64 16.04
N GLY A 83 17.19 6.10 15.83
CA GLY A 83 18.01 5.51 16.88
C GLY A 83 18.44 4.08 16.59
N GLN A 84 19.22 3.54 17.51
CA GLN A 84 19.60 2.13 17.49
C GLN A 84 18.47 1.29 18.08
N PHE A 85 18.02 0.30 17.32
CA PHE A 85 17.08 -0.69 17.79
C PHE A 85 17.85 -1.78 18.54
N PHE A 86 17.51 -1.99 19.80
CA PHE A 86 17.96 -3.15 20.53
C PHE A 86 17.13 -4.38 20.11
N SER A 87 17.63 -5.58 20.36
CA SER A 87 16.98 -6.83 19.97
C SER A 87 15.52 -7.00 20.47
N ASN A 88 15.14 -6.25 21.49
CA ASN A 88 13.81 -6.28 22.10
C ASN A 88 12.94 -5.05 21.74
N SER A 89 13.37 -4.22 20.78
CA SER A 89 12.60 -3.05 20.38
C SER A 89 11.59 -3.40 19.32
N GLU A 90 10.33 -3.05 19.55
CA GLU A 90 9.22 -3.19 18.61
C GLU A 90 8.64 -1.82 18.30
N THR A 91 8.42 -1.55 17.01
CA THR A 91 7.76 -0.32 16.56
C THR A 91 6.70 -0.66 15.53
N TRP A 92 5.53 -0.04 15.66
CA TRP A 92 4.39 -0.22 14.79
C TRP A 92 3.69 1.11 14.56
N VAL A 93 3.50 1.52 13.31
CA VAL A 93 2.86 2.80 12.97
C VAL A 93 1.76 2.57 11.96
N ASP A 94 0.53 2.52 12.44
CA ASP A 94 -0.65 2.48 11.57
C ASP A 94 -0.89 3.84 10.94
N VAL A 95 -1.17 3.85 9.64
CA VAL A 95 -1.38 5.06 8.83
C VAL A 95 -2.70 4.96 8.10
N LYS A 96 -3.60 5.92 8.32
CA LYS A 96 -4.81 6.12 7.51
C LYS A 96 -4.67 7.42 6.72
N LEU A 97 -4.64 7.29 5.39
CA LEU A 97 -4.52 8.40 4.45
C LEU A 97 -5.84 8.68 3.74
N SER A 98 -6.22 9.94 3.74
CA SER A 98 -7.32 10.49 2.98
C SER A 98 -6.75 11.51 1.99
N LEU A 99 -6.91 11.28 0.69
CA LEU A 99 -6.25 12.04 -0.37
C LEU A 99 -7.27 12.77 -1.25
N PRO A 100 -6.97 13.96 -1.76
CA PRO A 100 -7.72 14.55 -2.87
C PRO A 100 -7.60 13.69 -4.13
N LYS A 101 -8.37 14.00 -5.15
CA LYS A 101 -8.24 13.39 -6.48
C LYS A 101 -6.86 13.64 -7.09
N ASN A 102 -6.44 12.75 -7.98
CA ASN A 102 -5.26 12.88 -8.83
C ASN A 102 -3.93 12.98 -8.08
N ILE A 103 -3.87 12.56 -6.82
CA ILE A 103 -2.61 12.43 -6.08
C ILE A 103 -2.09 11.00 -6.25
N LYS A 104 -1.04 10.84 -7.07
CA LYS A 104 -0.33 9.56 -7.22
C LYS A 104 0.31 9.13 -5.89
N VAL A 105 0.23 7.85 -5.56
CA VAL A 105 0.84 7.30 -4.34
C VAL A 105 2.02 6.40 -4.69
N GLU A 106 3.16 6.67 -4.09
CA GLU A 106 4.38 5.86 -4.22
C GLU A 106 4.94 5.50 -2.85
N PHE A 107 5.24 4.23 -2.64
CA PHE A 107 6.03 3.81 -1.48
C PHE A 107 7.50 4.17 -1.73
N LYS A 108 8.04 5.07 -0.92
CA LYS A 108 9.42 5.56 -1.05
C LYS A 108 10.45 4.50 -0.72
N LYS A 109 10.12 3.66 0.25
CA LYS A 109 10.87 2.48 0.66
C LYS A 109 9.95 1.29 0.79
N THR A 110 10.53 0.09 0.82
CA THR A 110 9.78 -1.13 1.04
C THR A 110 9.18 -1.14 2.44
N HIS A 111 7.85 -1.25 2.49
CA HIS A 111 7.11 -1.56 3.71
C HIS A 111 7.41 -3.00 4.12
N ARG A 112 7.70 -3.22 5.41
CA ARG A 112 8.19 -4.53 5.83
C ARG A 112 7.10 -5.43 6.38
N ASP A 113 6.32 -4.92 7.31
CA ASP A 113 5.33 -5.71 8.02
C ASP A 113 4.05 -4.92 8.27
N GLY A 114 2.92 -5.47 7.88
CA GLY A 114 1.57 -4.93 8.05
C GLY A 114 0.72 -5.04 6.79
N ASP A 115 -0.58 -5.01 6.98
CA ASP A 115 -1.54 -5.08 5.87
C ASP A 115 -1.71 -3.72 5.20
N ILE A 116 -1.88 -3.73 3.88
CA ILE A 116 -2.11 -2.54 3.08
C ILE A 116 -3.49 -2.62 2.45
N ARG A 117 -4.34 -1.65 2.74
CA ARG A 117 -5.65 -1.52 2.13
C ARG A 117 -5.75 -0.22 1.33
N VAL A 118 -6.16 -0.35 0.08
CA VAL A 118 -6.42 0.79 -0.82
C VAL A 118 -7.86 0.72 -1.29
N SER A 119 -8.62 1.79 -1.10
CA SER A 119 -10.02 1.82 -1.50
C SER A 119 -10.41 3.14 -2.13
N ASN A 120 -11.19 3.09 -3.21
CA ASN A 120 -11.73 4.28 -3.88
C ASN A 120 -10.63 5.30 -4.27
N LEU A 121 -9.48 4.82 -4.74
CA LEU A 121 -8.38 5.69 -5.15
C LEU A 121 -8.58 6.19 -6.59
N ASP A 122 -8.57 7.50 -6.78
CA ASP A 122 -8.74 8.15 -8.09
C ASP A 122 -7.37 8.61 -8.65
N SER A 123 -6.40 7.71 -8.66
CA SER A 123 -5.06 7.93 -9.23
C SER A 123 -4.23 6.63 -9.26
N ASP A 124 -2.99 6.72 -9.77
CA ASP A 124 -2.04 5.61 -9.77
C ASP A 124 -1.48 5.32 -8.38
N ILE A 125 -1.16 4.04 -8.15
CA ILE A 125 -0.49 3.61 -6.94
C ILE A 125 0.66 2.63 -7.23
N ASN A 126 1.78 2.81 -6.53
CA ASN A 126 2.90 1.88 -6.54
C ASN A 126 3.24 1.44 -5.12
N ILE A 127 3.04 0.16 -4.83
CA ILE A 127 3.25 -0.48 -3.52
C ILE A 127 4.48 -1.37 -3.58
N LEU A 128 5.35 -1.20 -2.59
CA LEU A 128 6.49 -2.07 -2.32
C LEU A 128 6.33 -2.67 -0.91
N ASN A 129 6.04 -3.97 -0.82
CA ASN A 129 5.78 -4.66 0.44
C ASN A 129 6.61 -5.94 0.60
N VAL A 130 6.89 -6.32 1.84
CA VAL A 130 7.55 -7.59 2.16
C VAL A 130 6.57 -8.58 2.78
N ASN A 131 5.94 -8.25 3.90
CA ASN A 131 5.03 -9.14 4.60
C ASN A 131 3.70 -8.44 4.92
N GLY A 132 2.61 -9.10 4.65
CA GLY A 132 1.25 -8.66 4.91
C GLY A 132 0.36 -8.80 3.69
N ASN A 133 -0.94 -8.77 3.94
CA ASN A 133 -1.92 -8.83 2.87
C ASN A 133 -2.12 -7.46 2.20
N ILE A 134 -2.44 -7.48 0.94
CA ILE A 134 -2.73 -6.27 0.16
C ILE A 134 -4.13 -6.39 -0.43
N ASP A 135 -5.03 -5.52 0.01
CA ASP A 135 -6.40 -5.43 -0.48
C ASP A 135 -6.59 -4.12 -1.27
N ILE A 136 -6.91 -4.20 -2.55
CA ILE A 136 -7.09 -3.04 -3.43
C ILE A 136 -8.47 -3.10 -4.07
N SER A 137 -9.25 -2.05 -3.91
CA SER A 137 -10.59 -1.95 -4.48
C SER A 137 -10.93 -0.59 -5.04
N ASN A 138 -11.68 -0.57 -6.16
CA ASN A 138 -12.20 0.65 -6.79
C ASN A 138 -11.11 1.68 -7.11
N VAL A 139 -10.07 1.27 -7.84
CA VAL A 139 -8.98 2.15 -8.28
C VAL A 139 -9.19 2.59 -9.72
N ASN A 140 -9.10 3.89 -9.99
CA ASN A 140 -9.23 4.48 -11.32
C ASN A 140 -7.88 4.67 -12.05
N GLY A 141 -6.77 4.43 -11.38
CA GLY A 141 -5.40 4.53 -11.92
C GLY A 141 -4.73 3.18 -12.07
N THR A 142 -3.50 3.20 -12.58
CA THR A 142 -2.63 2.03 -12.68
C THR A 142 -2.25 1.53 -11.30
N VAL A 143 -2.35 0.22 -11.11
CA VAL A 143 -1.95 -0.46 -9.88
C VAL A 143 -0.65 -1.21 -10.13
N SER A 144 0.41 -0.83 -9.41
CA SER A 144 1.68 -1.56 -9.41
C SER A 144 1.96 -2.09 -8.01
N VAL A 145 2.16 -3.39 -7.88
CA VAL A 145 2.40 -4.06 -6.60
C VAL A 145 3.61 -4.98 -6.72
N THR A 146 4.55 -4.81 -5.81
CA THR A 146 5.60 -5.80 -5.53
C THR A 146 5.41 -6.27 -4.10
N ASN A 147 5.13 -7.55 -3.91
CA ASN A 147 4.93 -8.17 -2.61
C ASN A 147 5.70 -9.48 -2.52
N ARG A 148 6.35 -9.74 -1.37
CA ARG A 148 7.07 -11.00 -1.19
C ARG A 148 6.20 -12.07 -0.55
N ASP A 149 5.60 -11.76 0.59
CA ASP A 149 4.83 -12.72 1.38
C ASP A 149 3.48 -12.14 1.82
N GLY A 150 2.41 -12.82 1.49
CA GLY A 150 1.03 -12.45 1.81
C GLY A 150 0.09 -12.58 0.61
N ASN A 151 -1.19 -12.50 0.88
CA ASN A 151 -2.21 -12.54 -0.15
C ASN A 151 -2.38 -11.18 -0.79
N VAL A 152 -2.72 -11.16 -2.08
CA VAL A 152 -3.05 -9.94 -2.82
C VAL A 152 -4.44 -10.10 -3.44
N ASP A 153 -5.36 -9.23 -3.06
CA ASP A 153 -6.71 -9.15 -3.61
C ASP A 153 -6.90 -7.79 -4.31
N ILE A 154 -7.22 -7.82 -5.62
CA ILE A 154 -7.44 -6.61 -6.42
C ILE A 154 -8.77 -6.72 -7.16
N VAL A 155 -9.69 -5.80 -6.88
CA VAL A 155 -11.01 -5.79 -7.50
C VAL A 155 -11.40 -4.42 -8.03
N HIS A 156 -12.22 -4.40 -9.11
CA HIS A 156 -12.84 -3.20 -9.68
C HIS A 156 -11.82 -2.10 -10.05
N THR A 157 -10.73 -2.45 -10.73
CA THR A 157 -9.75 -1.49 -11.24
C THR A 157 -10.05 -1.12 -12.69
N LYS A 158 -10.01 0.18 -13.02
CA LYS A 158 -10.31 0.67 -14.38
C LYS A 158 -9.10 0.74 -15.31
N SER A 159 -7.90 0.58 -14.79
CA SER A 159 -6.64 0.67 -15.52
C SER A 159 -5.83 -0.62 -15.44
N ASP A 160 -4.60 -0.58 -15.94
CA ASP A 160 -3.72 -1.73 -15.99
C ASP A 160 -3.18 -2.12 -14.60
N ILE A 161 -2.90 -3.40 -14.43
CA ILE A 161 -2.30 -3.97 -13.22
C ILE A 161 -0.94 -4.57 -13.55
N ASN A 162 0.09 -4.17 -12.80
CA ASN A 162 1.41 -4.78 -12.78
C ASN A 162 1.65 -5.40 -11.39
N LEU A 163 1.74 -6.71 -11.32
CA LEU A 163 1.91 -7.45 -10.07
C LEU A 163 3.17 -8.32 -10.11
N ASP A 164 3.99 -8.25 -9.06
CA ASP A 164 5.02 -9.25 -8.73
C ASP A 164 4.74 -9.73 -7.31
N ASN A 165 4.16 -10.95 -7.16
CA ASN A 165 3.91 -11.59 -5.88
C ASN A 165 4.65 -12.92 -5.80
N ASN A 166 5.50 -13.07 -4.79
CA ASN A 166 6.30 -14.29 -4.69
C ASN A 166 5.55 -15.42 -3.99
N ASN A 167 5.00 -15.17 -2.80
CA ASN A 167 4.30 -16.18 -2.01
C ASN A 167 2.91 -15.68 -1.60
N GLY A 168 1.95 -16.61 -1.54
CA GLY A 168 0.58 -16.33 -1.15
C GLY A 168 -0.40 -16.45 -2.30
N LYS A 169 -1.66 -16.26 -1.99
CA LYS A 169 -2.74 -16.31 -2.97
C LYS A 169 -2.97 -14.95 -3.61
N VAL A 170 -3.08 -14.91 -4.92
CA VAL A 170 -3.47 -13.73 -5.70
C VAL A 170 -4.91 -13.93 -6.19
N ALA A 171 -5.79 -12.97 -5.94
CA ALA A 171 -7.12 -12.88 -6.52
C ALA A 171 -7.27 -11.56 -7.25
N ILE A 172 -7.59 -11.59 -8.55
CA ILE A 172 -7.79 -10.37 -9.34
C ILE A 172 -9.10 -10.50 -10.10
N LYS A 173 -10.01 -9.53 -9.91
CA LYS A 173 -11.35 -9.63 -10.47
C LYS A 173 -11.89 -8.28 -10.95
N ASP A 174 -12.69 -8.31 -12.03
CA ASP A 174 -13.42 -7.17 -12.57
C ASP A 174 -12.48 -6.01 -12.97
N ILE A 175 -11.57 -6.27 -13.90
CA ILE A 175 -10.54 -5.32 -14.35
C ILE A 175 -10.81 -4.86 -15.78
N LYS A 176 -10.84 -3.54 -16.00
CA LYS A 176 -11.02 -2.95 -17.34
C LYS A 176 -9.72 -2.80 -18.12
N GLY A 177 -8.58 -2.85 -17.45
CA GLY A 177 -7.25 -2.81 -18.04
C GLY A 177 -6.68 -4.17 -18.38
N SER A 178 -5.40 -4.17 -18.75
CA SER A 178 -4.59 -5.38 -18.92
C SER A 178 -3.92 -5.78 -17.61
N ILE A 179 -3.59 -7.05 -17.47
CA ILE A 179 -2.87 -7.58 -16.33
C ILE A 179 -1.53 -8.14 -16.80
N ARG A 180 -0.46 -7.72 -16.14
CA ARG A 180 0.84 -8.34 -16.18
C ARG A 180 1.19 -8.82 -14.76
N ALA A 181 1.17 -10.12 -14.54
CA ALA A 181 1.41 -10.70 -13.22
C ALA A 181 2.55 -11.69 -13.25
N LYS A 182 3.55 -11.47 -12.37
CA LYS A 182 4.56 -12.45 -12.04
C LYS A 182 4.16 -13.12 -10.73
N ILE A 183 3.99 -14.44 -10.77
CA ILE A 183 3.58 -15.27 -9.65
C ILE A 183 4.70 -16.26 -9.36
N GLY A 184 5.27 -16.20 -8.16
CA GLY A 184 6.30 -17.13 -7.73
C GLY A 184 5.72 -18.48 -7.29
N ASP A 185 5.92 -18.83 -6.03
CA ASP A 185 5.44 -20.12 -5.48
C ASP A 185 3.98 -20.13 -5.04
N GLY A 186 3.29 -19.00 -5.16
CA GLY A 186 1.88 -18.82 -4.82
C GLY A 186 0.90 -19.44 -5.81
N SER A 187 -0.35 -19.04 -5.68
CA SER A 187 -1.44 -19.38 -6.62
C SER A 187 -2.15 -18.12 -7.08
N ALA A 188 -2.82 -18.17 -8.25
CA ALA A 188 -3.62 -17.05 -8.71
C ALA A 188 -4.98 -17.50 -9.26
N ASP A 189 -5.99 -16.65 -9.02
CA ASP A 189 -7.31 -16.71 -9.60
C ASP A 189 -7.63 -15.36 -10.23
N ILE A 190 -7.64 -15.31 -11.56
CA ILE A 190 -7.83 -14.08 -12.35
C ILE A 190 -9.10 -14.23 -13.17
N ASN A 191 -10.07 -13.35 -12.94
CA ASN A 191 -11.40 -13.49 -13.51
C ASN A 191 -11.99 -12.14 -13.96
N ASN A 192 -12.72 -12.17 -15.07
CA ASN A 192 -13.45 -11.03 -15.63
C ASN A 192 -12.53 -9.84 -15.98
N ILE A 193 -11.73 -10.02 -17.02
CA ILE A 193 -10.73 -9.04 -17.49
C ILE A 193 -11.08 -8.57 -18.90
N GLU A 194 -11.25 -7.28 -19.08
CA GLU A 194 -11.65 -6.71 -20.38
C GLU A 194 -10.53 -6.70 -21.43
N LYS A 195 -9.26 -6.72 -21.03
CA LYS A 195 -8.10 -6.71 -21.95
C LYS A 195 -7.21 -7.94 -21.78
N ASN A 196 -5.92 -7.80 -22.04
CA ASN A 196 -4.98 -8.91 -22.06
C ASN A 196 -4.51 -9.33 -20.67
N VAL A 197 -4.21 -10.62 -20.50
CA VAL A 197 -3.57 -11.17 -19.31
C VAL A 197 -2.24 -11.82 -19.68
N THR A 198 -1.15 -11.36 -19.07
CA THR A 198 0.18 -11.95 -19.23
C THR A 198 0.67 -12.46 -17.88
N ILE A 199 0.90 -13.77 -17.78
CA ILE A 199 1.43 -14.43 -16.59
C ILE A 199 2.90 -14.78 -16.82
N LEU A 200 3.75 -14.50 -15.84
CA LEU A 200 5.18 -14.73 -15.86
C LEU A 200 5.59 -15.68 -14.73
N GLY A 201 6.47 -16.62 -15.00
CA GLY A 201 7.18 -17.42 -14.00
C GLY A 201 6.33 -18.43 -13.20
N ALA A 202 5.04 -18.60 -13.52
CA ALA A 202 4.15 -19.43 -12.73
C ALA A 202 4.20 -20.92 -13.11
N LYS A 203 3.99 -21.78 -12.13
CA LYS A 203 3.60 -23.17 -12.37
C LYS A 203 2.12 -23.20 -12.78
N SER A 204 1.84 -23.68 -14.00
CA SER A 204 0.53 -23.58 -14.64
C SER A 204 -0.64 -24.26 -13.89
N ASP A 205 -0.34 -25.25 -13.05
CA ASP A 205 -1.32 -25.98 -12.24
C ASP A 205 -1.94 -25.17 -11.10
N LYS A 206 -1.28 -24.09 -10.69
CA LYS A 206 -1.72 -23.19 -9.61
C LYS A 206 -2.40 -21.91 -10.09
N ILE A 207 -2.46 -21.69 -11.40
CA ILE A 207 -2.98 -20.45 -12.00
C ILE A 207 -4.29 -20.73 -12.72
N LYS A 208 -5.35 -20.05 -12.29
CA LYS A 208 -6.66 -20.05 -12.95
C LYS A 208 -6.87 -18.68 -13.59
N VAL A 209 -7.15 -18.67 -14.90
CA VAL A 209 -7.49 -17.45 -15.65
C VAL A 209 -8.71 -17.73 -16.48
N HIS A 210 -9.78 -16.98 -16.26
CA HIS A 210 -11.05 -17.19 -16.95
C HIS A 210 -11.79 -15.86 -17.18
N ASN A 211 -12.74 -15.88 -18.13
CA ASN A 211 -13.54 -14.71 -18.50
C ASN A 211 -12.65 -13.51 -18.91
N VAL A 212 -11.72 -13.73 -19.84
CA VAL A 212 -10.84 -12.69 -20.40
C VAL A 212 -11.28 -12.39 -21.83
N THR A 213 -11.58 -11.12 -22.12
CA THR A 213 -11.97 -10.70 -23.49
C THR A 213 -10.75 -10.64 -24.41
N GLY A 214 -9.59 -10.27 -23.90
CA GLY A 214 -8.35 -10.20 -24.66
C GLY A 214 -7.56 -11.50 -24.71
N LYS A 215 -6.27 -11.39 -25.03
CA LYS A 215 -5.35 -12.53 -25.14
C LYS A 215 -4.83 -12.95 -23.77
N ILE A 216 -4.76 -14.25 -23.52
CA ILE A 216 -4.05 -14.85 -22.37
C ILE A 216 -2.70 -15.38 -22.84
N THR A 217 -1.63 -14.98 -22.17
CA THR A 217 -0.26 -15.39 -22.48
C THR A 217 0.43 -15.88 -21.22
N PHE A 218 1.03 -17.07 -21.29
CA PHE A 218 1.90 -17.61 -20.24
C PHE A 218 3.34 -17.60 -20.74
N ASN A 219 4.21 -16.86 -20.07
CA ASN A 219 5.64 -16.84 -20.36
C ASN A 219 6.38 -17.53 -19.20
N LYS A 220 7.22 -18.50 -19.56
CA LYS A 220 8.09 -19.21 -18.62
C LYS A 220 9.26 -18.36 -18.17
#